data_6da9252fc4a2cb729cc69036fd2711b0
#
_entry.id   6da9252fc4a2cb729cc69036fd2711b0
#
_cell.length_a   1.000
_cell.length_b   1.000
_cell.length_c   1.000
_cell.angle_alpha   90.00
_cell.angle_beta   90.00
_cell.angle_gamma   90.00
#
_symmetry.space_group_name_H-M   'P 1'
#
loop_
_entity.id
_entity.type
_entity.pdbx_description
1 polymer ?
#
loop_
_entity_poly.entity_id
_entity_poly.type
_entity_poly.pdbx_seq_one_letter_code
_entity_poly.pdbx_strand_id
1 'polypeptide(L)'
;MGASAAGLSAADGLREGGYGGGIVVLGNELHQPYDRPTLSKKLLASRGEPQLHALRTPERLQAARLELLLGREAVGLDVDRRYVITDYGDTIAWDAIIVATGCRPRTLITSEGEELPALRTPEDLAILREAAARYGEITLIGAGLIGLEIAAALSDHQIEVTVINDLELPLRNIVGTPIAEVIRDLHRDHDVNFRLGVAVQGVRGGRGSYAVQLSDGTTHRTPFILVGMGVIANDEWLLGSGLDLDSGVVVDTAGRANLPGVWATGDVARLAHPHLPGAVRVEHWTHAIEHGRHVGLNVAGGLSTPYSGAPYFWTEQYGRRFHSYGRLRPGDDAVVAEGALDEDQYLVLYGAGGEFHAVVSCGCVKSLRGYRKLLERGGSWNEALDLAAANDPTVSRIPRPIM
;
A
#
# COMPACT_ATOMS: atom_id res chain seq x y z
N MET A 1 -14.87 -2.62 -11.13
CA MET A 1 -14.42 -3.97 -10.75
C MET A 1 -13.49 -3.83 -9.54
N GLY A 2 -13.88 -4.33 -8.35
CA GLY A 2 -13.20 -4.18 -7.07
C GLY A 2 -14.01 -3.35 -6.07
N ALA A 3 -14.56 -4.02 -5.01
CA ALA A 3 -15.40 -3.41 -3.99
C ALA A 3 -14.58 -2.97 -2.76
N SER A 4 -13.57 -2.12 -2.96
CA SER A 4 -12.74 -1.57 -1.90
C SER A 4 -12.56 -0.05 -2.12
N ALA A 5 -11.54 0.56 -1.50
CA ALA A 5 -11.31 2.02 -1.50
C ALA A 5 -11.35 2.64 -2.89
N ALA A 6 -10.61 2.10 -3.86
CA ALA A 6 -10.54 2.64 -5.21
C ALA A 6 -11.88 2.55 -5.95
N GLY A 7 -12.53 1.37 -5.95
CA GLY A 7 -13.79 1.17 -6.67
C GLY A 7 -14.96 1.99 -6.10
N LEU A 8 -15.08 2.05 -4.76
CA LEU A 8 -16.11 2.91 -4.14
C LEU A 8 -15.85 4.39 -4.39
N SER A 9 -14.59 4.82 -4.34
CA SER A 9 -14.24 6.22 -4.62
C SER A 9 -14.45 6.58 -6.09
N ALA A 10 -14.24 5.62 -7.01
CA ALA A 10 -14.59 5.81 -8.41
C ALA A 10 -16.11 5.95 -8.60
N ALA A 11 -16.91 5.16 -7.90
CA ALA A 11 -18.37 5.29 -7.91
C ALA A 11 -18.83 6.65 -7.33
N ASP A 12 -18.20 7.13 -6.25
CA ASP A 12 -18.45 8.48 -5.71
C ASP A 12 -18.11 9.55 -6.78
N GLY A 13 -16.94 9.44 -7.44
CA GLY A 13 -16.54 10.34 -8.52
C GLY A 13 -17.49 10.35 -9.70
N LEU A 14 -18.04 9.20 -10.10
CA LEU A 14 -19.09 9.09 -11.13
C LEU A 14 -20.33 9.89 -10.74
N ARG A 15 -20.80 9.77 -9.49
CA ARG A 15 -21.99 10.48 -8.98
C ARG A 15 -21.72 11.98 -8.88
N GLU A 16 -20.58 12.39 -8.36
CA GLU A 16 -20.16 13.80 -8.29
C GLU A 16 -20.04 14.44 -9.68
N GLY A 17 -19.57 13.68 -10.68
CA GLY A 17 -19.51 14.09 -12.08
C GLY A 17 -20.87 14.12 -12.80
N GLY A 18 -21.97 13.81 -12.10
CA GLY A 18 -23.34 13.89 -12.62
C GLY A 18 -23.83 12.62 -13.36
N TYR A 19 -23.07 11.52 -13.32
CA TYR A 19 -23.53 10.28 -13.94
C TYR A 19 -24.78 9.72 -13.23
N GLY A 20 -25.92 9.67 -13.93
CA GLY A 20 -27.20 9.25 -13.40
C GLY A 20 -27.55 7.77 -13.64
N GLY A 21 -26.78 7.06 -14.45
CA GLY A 21 -27.01 5.64 -14.84
C GLY A 21 -26.72 4.63 -13.74
N GLY A 22 -26.91 3.35 -14.02
CA GLY A 22 -26.59 2.24 -13.13
C GLY A 22 -25.09 2.14 -12.86
N ILE A 23 -24.71 1.83 -11.62
CA ILE A 23 -23.34 1.51 -11.23
C ILE A 23 -23.35 0.17 -10.51
N VAL A 24 -22.67 -0.82 -11.09
CA VAL A 24 -22.45 -2.13 -10.47
C VAL A 24 -21.02 -2.18 -9.94
N VAL A 25 -20.85 -2.53 -8.66
CA VAL A 25 -19.54 -2.71 -8.03
C VAL A 25 -19.40 -4.18 -7.65
N LEU A 26 -18.46 -4.86 -8.30
CA LEU A 26 -18.19 -6.28 -8.09
C LEU A 26 -16.99 -6.45 -7.16
N GLY A 27 -17.05 -7.36 -6.19
CA GLY A 27 -15.96 -7.71 -5.30
C GLY A 27 -16.01 -9.17 -4.86
N ASN A 28 -14.85 -9.82 -4.77
CA ASN A 28 -14.72 -11.24 -4.40
C ASN A 28 -14.87 -11.50 -2.90
N GLU A 29 -14.66 -10.51 -2.04
CA GLU A 29 -14.88 -10.63 -0.60
C GLU A 29 -16.39 -10.62 -0.27
N LEU A 30 -16.80 -11.41 0.71
CA LEU A 30 -18.19 -11.45 1.20
C LEU A 30 -18.52 -10.28 2.13
N HIS A 31 -17.51 -9.66 2.71
CA HIS A 31 -17.65 -8.53 3.62
C HIS A 31 -18.09 -7.27 2.90
N GLN A 32 -18.92 -6.46 3.58
CA GLN A 32 -19.11 -5.08 3.16
C GLN A 32 -17.76 -4.37 3.05
N PRO A 33 -17.54 -3.50 2.05
CA PRO A 33 -16.28 -2.78 1.90
C PRO A 33 -15.87 -2.09 3.21
N TYR A 34 -14.67 -2.36 3.71
CA TYR A 34 -14.18 -1.97 5.03
C TYR A 34 -12.83 -1.26 4.96
N ASP A 35 -12.47 -0.56 6.06
CA ASP A 35 -11.19 0.11 6.27
C ASP A 35 -10.07 -0.92 6.50
N ARG A 36 -9.44 -1.37 5.40
CA ARG A 36 -8.40 -2.42 5.41
C ARG A 36 -7.15 -2.07 6.22
N PRO A 37 -6.62 -0.81 6.20
CA PRO A 37 -5.50 -0.42 7.05
C PRO A 37 -5.65 -0.70 8.53
N THR A 38 -6.86 -0.88 9.04
CA THR A 38 -7.10 -1.22 10.45
C THR A 38 -6.71 -2.65 10.82
N LEU A 39 -6.59 -3.55 9.83
CA LEU A 39 -6.24 -4.96 10.05
C LEU A 39 -4.85 -5.13 10.70
N SER A 40 -3.84 -4.39 10.24
CA SER A 40 -2.47 -4.44 10.78
C SER A 40 -2.27 -3.61 12.05
N LYS A 41 -3.28 -2.81 12.47
CA LYS A 41 -3.21 -1.83 13.56
C LYS A 41 -4.24 -2.14 14.65
N LYS A 42 -5.30 -1.33 14.70
CA LYS A 42 -6.34 -1.37 15.75
C LYS A 42 -7.00 -2.73 15.90
N LEU A 43 -7.30 -3.41 14.79
CA LEU A 43 -7.99 -4.70 14.83
C LEU A 43 -7.06 -5.80 15.33
N LEU A 44 -5.78 -5.78 14.97
CA LEU A 44 -4.78 -6.73 15.49
C LEU A 44 -4.55 -6.51 16.99
N ALA A 45 -4.42 -5.26 17.42
CA ALA A 45 -4.22 -4.89 18.82
C ALA A 45 -5.48 -5.02 19.71
N SER A 46 -6.67 -5.17 19.12
CA SER A 46 -7.92 -5.23 19.91
C SER A 46 -8.09 -6.57 20.63
N ARG A 47 -8.62 -6.51 21.87
CA ARG A 47 -9.10 -7.71 22.59
C ARG A 47 -10.57 -7.96 22.22
N GLY A 48 -10.92 -9.18 21.85
CA GLY A 48 -12.28 -9.57 21.46
C GLY A 48 -12.46 -9.71 19.94
N GLU A 49 -13.72 -9.85 19.48
CA GLU A 49 -14.01 -9.96 18.04
C GLU A 49 -13.74 -8.65 17.31
N PRO A 50 -12.97 -8.68 16.18
CA PRO A 50 -12.66 -7.48 15.43
C PRO A 50 -13.92 -6.96 14.72
N GLN A 51 -14.29 -5.70 15.02
CA GLN A 51 -15.39 -5.04 14.32
C GLN A 51 -14.85 -4.28 13.10
N LEU A 52 -15.22 -4.73 11.91
CA LEU A 52 -14.87 -4.07 10.67
C LEU A 52 -15.59 -2.72 10.54
N HIS A 53 -14.83 -1.67 10.25
CA HIS A 53 -15.41 -0.36 9.95
C HIS A 53 -15.77 -0.27 8.47
N ALA A 54 -17.07 -0.21 8.14
CA ALA A 54 -17.53 -0.07 6.77
C ALA A 54 -17.04 1.25 6.14
N LEU A 55 -16.59 1.22 4.89
CA LEU A 55 -16.15 2.41 4.14
C LEU A 55 -17.31 3.35 3.81
N ARG A 56 -18.51 2.81 3.67
CA ARG A 56 -19.74 3.59 3.43
C ARG A 56 -20.85 2.99 4.27
N THR A 57 -21.68 3.85 4.82
CA THR A 57 -22.91 3.41 5.50
C THR A 57 -23.93 2.90 4.49
N PRO A 58 -24.86 2.02 4.88
CA PRO A 58 -25.94 1.54 4.00
C PRO A 58 -26.71 2.68 3.34
N GLU A 59 -26.99 3.77 4.08
CA GLU A 59 -27.69 4.95 3.58
C GLU A 59 -26.92 5.65 2.47
N ARG A 60 -25.58 5.75 2.59
CA ARG A 60 -24.71 6.32 1.55
C ARG A 60 -24.68 5.44 0.31
N LEU A 61 -24.58 4.13 0.46
CA LEU A 61 -24.64 3.19 -0.67
C LEU A 61 -25.97 3.29 -1.41
N GLN A 62 -27.09 3.35 -0.67
CA GLN A 62 -28.42 3.52 -1.23
C GLN A 62 -28.59 4.88 -1.93
N ALA A 63 -28.15 5.97 -1.29
CA ALA A 63 -28.20 7.32 -1.87
C ALA A 63 -27.37 7.42 -3.17
N ALA A 64 -26.23 6.73 -3.22
CA ALA A 64 -25.39 6.63 -4.42
C ALA A 64 -25.99 5.65 -5.47
N ARG A 65 -27.05 4.94 -5.17
CA ARG A 65 -27.69 3.93 -6.05
C ARG A 65 -26.66 2.96 -6.64
N LEU A 66 -25.83 2.37 -5.74
CA LEU A 66 -24.86 1.36 -6.10
C LEU A 66 -25.44 -0.03 -5.95
N GLU A 67 -25.25 -0.86 -6.95
CA GLU A 67 -25.48 -2.30 -6.85
C GLU A 67 -24.16 -2.97 -6.47
N LEU A 68 -24.09 -3.53 -5.26
CA LEU A 68 -22.92 -4.26 -4.77
C LEU A 68 -23.11 -5.76 -5.00
N LEU A 69 -22.25 -6.35 -5.82
CA LEU A 69 -22.16 -7.79 -6.05
C LEU A 69 -20.95 -8.33 -5.30
N LEU A 70 -21.13 -8.69 -4.04
CA LEU A 70 -20.08 -9.23 -3.16
C LEU A 70 -20.01 -10.76 -3.26
N GLY A 71 -18.82 -11.33 -2.99
CA GLY A 71 -18.56 -12.75 -3.17
C GLY A 71 -18.58 -13.18 -4.64
N ARG A 72 -18.28 -12.26 -5.56
CA ARG A 72 -18.21 -12.50 -7.00
C ARG A 72 -16.86 -12.05 -7.52
N GLU A 73 -16.18 -12.92 -8.24
CA GLU A 73 -14.89 -12.64 -8.86
C GLU A 73 -15.03 -12.45 -10.37
N ALA A 74 -14.35 -11.45 -10.93
CA ALA A 74 -14.19 -11.32 -12.36
C ALA A 74 -13.10 -12.27 -12.84
N VAL A 75 -13.42 -13.14 -13.78
CA VAL A 75 -12.50 -14.14 -14.33
C VAL A 75 -12.19 -13.93 -15.80
N GLY A 76 -12.84 -12.97 -16.47
CA GLY A 76 -12.58 -12.62 -17.85
C GLY A 76 -13.24 -11.33 -18.30
N LEU A 77 -12.67 -10.69 -19.31
CA LEU A 77 -13.18 -9.48 -19.94
C LEU A 77 -13.27 -9.67 -21.45
N ASP A 78 -14.51 -9.64 -21.98
CA ASP A 78 -14.81 -9.59 -23.41
C ASP A 78 -15.05 -8.11 -23.79
N VAL A 79 -14.05 -7.48 -24.39
CA VAL A 79 -14.11 -6.05 -24.74
C VAL A 79 -14.99 -5.84 -25.98
N ASP A 80 -14.97 -6.76 -26.93
CA ASP A 80 -15.73 -6.64 -28.19
C ASP A 80 -17.24 -6.69 -27.93
N ARG A 81 -17.67 -7.60 -27.05
CA ARG A 81 -19.07 -7.74 -26.64
C ARG A 81 -19.44 -6.88 -25.45
N ARG A 82 -18.46 -6.26 -24.79
CA ARG A 82 -18.63 -5.46 -23.56
C ARG A 82 -19.25 -6.22 -22.41
N TYR A 83 -18.68 -7.39 -22.10
CA TYR A 83 -19.07 -8.21 -20.96
C TYR A 83 -17.90 -8.47 -20.01
N VAL A 84 -18.16 -8.44 -18.71
CA VAL A 84 -17.32 -9.08 -17.68
C VAL A 84 -17.89 -10.46 -17.41
N ILE A 85 -17.01 -11.45 -17.34
CA ILE A 85 -17.36 -12.83 -17.00
C ILE A 85 -17.03 -13.07 -15.53
N THR A 86 -17.97 -13.61 -14.76
CA THR A 86 -17.77 -13.91 -13.34
C THR A 86 -17.43 -15.38 -13.13
N ASP A 87 -16.92 -15.71 -11.95
CA ASP A 87 -16.62 -17.07 -11.48
C ASP A 87 -17.85 -18.00 -11.44
N TYR A 88 -19.07 -17.46 -11.41
CA TYR A 88 -20.32 -18.21 -11.54
C TYR A 88 -20.75 -18.44 -12.98
N GLY A 89 -20.00 -17.92 -13.95
CA GLY A 89 -20.35 -18.01 -15.37
C GLY A 89 -21.35 -16.96 -15.85
N ASP A 90 -21.81 -16.08 -14.97
CA ASP A 90 -22.66 -14.96 -15.35
C ASP A 90 -21.87 -13.92 -16.15
N THR A 91 -22.56 -13.13 -16.96
CA THR A 91 -21.99 -12.00 -17.70
C THR A 91 -22.63 -10.69 -17.25
N ILE A 92 -21.81 -9.66 -17.05
CA ILE A 92 -22.24 -8.30 -16.72
C ILE A 92 -21.90 -7.39 -17.88
N ALA A 93 -22.94 -6.84 -18.52
CA ALA A 93 -22.76 -5.86 -19.60
C ALA A 93 -22.27 -4.50 -19.05
N TRP A 94 -21.48 -3.77 -19.82
CA TRP A 94 -20.96 -2.47 -19.45
C TRP A 94 -20.89 -1.47 -20.63
N ASP A 95 -21.12 -0.21 -20.33
CA ASP A 95 -20.85 0.91 -21.22
C ASP A 95 -19.43 1.46 -21.02
N ALA A 96 -19.01 1.50 -19.75
CA ALA A 96 -17.65 1.78 -19.32
C ALA A 96 -17.27 0.87 -18.15
N ILE A 97 -16.00 0.46 -18.11
CA ILE A 97 -15.48 -0.35 -17.01
C ILE A 97 -14.30 0.35 -16.34
N ILE A 98 -14.32 0.38 -15.00
CA ILE A 98 -13.21 0.85 -14.18
C ILE A 98 -12.63 -0.36 -13.44
N VAL A 99 -11.42 -0.78 -13.81
CA VAL A 99 -10.66 -1.84 -13.15
C VAL A 99 -10.05 -1.29 -11.87
N ALA A 100 -10.47 -1.79 -10.72
CA ALA A 100 -10.04 -1.39 -9.37
C ALA A 100 -9.80 -2.63 -8.49
N THR A 101 -9.34 -3.72 -9.09
CA THR A 101 -9.14 -5.04 -8.47
C THR A 101 -7.99 -5.07 -7.47
N GLY A 102 -7.17 -4.02 -7.44
CA GLY A 102 -6.10 -3.85 -6.46
C GLY A 102 -4.97 -4.87 -6.65
N CYS A 103 -4.48 -5.35 -5.52
CA CYS A 103 -3.36 -6.30 -5.45
C CYS A 103 -3.60 -7.33 -4.35
N ARG A 104 -2.83 -8.42 -4.39
CA ARG A 104 -2.76 -9.46 -3.36
C ARG A 104 -1.33 -9.59 -2.84
N PRO A 105 -1.12 -10.07 -1.60
CA PRO A 105 0.22 -10.33 -1.09
C PRO A 105 0.99 -11.33 -1.94
N ARG A 106 2.31 -11.17 -2.00
CA ARG A 106 3.22 -12.25 -2.39
C ARG A 106 3.29 -13.24 -1.25
N THR A 107 3.32 -14.52 -1.57
CA THR A 107 3.43 -15.60 -0.61
C THR A 107 4.67 -16.45 -0.88
N LEU A 108 5.00 -17.35 0.04
CA LEU A 108 6.01 -18.37 -0.10
C LEU A 108 5.34 -19.73 0.07
N ILE A 109 5.86 -20.73 -0.64
CA ILE A 109 5.40 -22.10 -0.52
C ILE A 109 6.50 -22.90 0.16
N THR A 110 6.16 -23.70 1.18
CA THR A 110 7.10 -24.59 1.86
C THR A 110 7.52 -25.74 0.93
N SER A 111 8.59 -26.46 1.27
CA SER A 111 9.00 -27.67 0.53
C SER A 111 7.94 -28.78 0.56
N GLU A 112 7.04 -28.76 1.53
CA GLU A 112 5.91 -29.67 1.69
C GLU A 112 4.65 -29.23 0.90
N GLY A 113 4.69 -28.05 0.24
CA GLY A 113 3.61 -27.55 -0.59
C GLY A 113 2.58 -26.68 0.16
N GLU A 114 2.83 -26.32 1.42
CA GLU A 114 1.97 -25.40 2.18
C GLU A 114 2.25 -23.95 1.76
N GLU A 115 1.20 -23.20 1.41
CA GLU A 115 1.27 -21.76 1.19
C GLU A 115 1.29 -21.03 2.53
N LEU A 116 2.32 -20.20 2.75
CA LEU A 116 2.45 -19.44 3.99
C LEU A 116 1.47 -18.27 4.03
N PRO A 117 0.86 -17.99 5.20
CA PRO A 117 -0.11 -16.92 5.34
C PRO A 117 0.51 -15.52 5.16
N ALA A 118 -0.32 -14.61 4.66
CA ALA A 118 -0.06 -13.18 4.60
C ALA A 118 -1.29 -12.43 5.10
N LEU A 119 -1.17 -11.18 5.51
CA LEU A 119 -2.31 -10.40 5.99
C LEU A 119 -2.92 -9.55 4.87
N ARG A 120 -4.16 -9.86 4.50
CA ARG A 120 -4.95 -9.08 3.53
C ARG A 120 -6.41 -8.94 3.92
N THR A 121 -7.02 -9.96 4.52
CA THR A 121 -8.44 -10.08 4.81
C THR A 121 -8.71 -10.23 6.32
N PRO A 122 -9.95 -10.11 6.78
CA PRO A 122 -10.32 -10.40 8.17
C PRO A 122 -10.06 -11.85 8.56
N GLU A 123 -10.16 -12.79 7.62
CA GLU A 123 -9.83 -14.20 7.84
C GLU A 123 -8.35 -14.39 8.13
N ASP A 124 -7.48 -13.70 7.39
CA ASP A 124 -6.04 -13.71 7.64
C ASP A 124 -5.71 -13.14 9.03
N LEU A 125 -6.41 -12.06 9.43
CA LEU A 125 -6.28 -11.49 10.76
C LEU A 125 -6.67 -12.51 11.85
N ALA A 126 -7.74 -13.28 11.66
CA ALA A 126 -8.15 -14.31 12.59
C ALA A 126 -7.08 -15.39 12.74
N ILE A 127 -6.51 -15.85 11.62
CA ILE A 127 -5.39 -16.81 11.60
C ILE A 127 -4.18 -16.27 12.36
N LEU A 128 -3.79 -15.01 12.13
CA LEU A 128 -2.66 -14.38 12.82
C LEU A 128 -2.89 -14.27 14.32
N ARG A 129 -4.09 -13.84 14.74
CA ARG A 129 -4.45 -13.71 16.16
C ARG A 129 -4.48 -15.06 16.87
N GLU A 130 -5.01 -16.10 16.23
CA GLU A 130 -4.99 -17.46 16.75
C GLU A 130 -3.55 -17.96 16.95
N ALA A 131 -2.69 -17.75 15.94
CA ALA A 131 -1.29 -18.14 16.00
C ALA A 131 -0.53 -17.40 17.11
N ALA A 132 -0.73 -16.09 17.23
CA ALA A 132 -0.13 -15.27 18.29
C ALA A 132 -0.55 -15.76 19.69
N ALA A 133 -1.84 -16.00 19.90
CA ALA A 133 -2.35 -16.52 21.17
C ALA A 133 -1.85 -17.94 21.50
N ARG A 134 -1.69 -18.79 20.48
CA ARG A 134 -1.30 -20.19 20.66
C ARG A 134 0.18 -20.38 20.89
N TYR A 135 1.01 -19.64 20.16
CA TYR A 135 2.45 -19.89 20.13
C TYR A 135 3.27 -18.84 20.92
N GLY A 136 2.75 -17.64 21.11
CA GLY A 136 3.49 -16.55 21.77
C GLY A 136 4.70 -16.06 20.97
N GLU A 137 4.94 -16.59 19.78
CA GLU A 137 6.08 -16.31 18.90
C GLU A 137 5.63 -16.26 17.45
N ILE A 138 6.02 -15.20 16.72
CA ILE A 138 5.70 -14.99 15.29
C ILE A 138 6.95 -14.56 14.55
N THR A 139 7.22 -15.19 13.41
CA THR A 139 8.24 -14.75 12.46
C THR A 139 7.58 -14.02 11.27
N LEU A 140 8.04 -12.82 10.99
CA LEU A 140 7.64 -12.03 9.84
C LEU A 140 8.73 -12.10 8.76
N ILE A 141 8.38 -12.47 7.53
CA ILE A 141 9.29 -12.42 6.39
C ILE A 141 8.97 -11.17 5.58
N GLY A 142 9.88 -10.20 5.62
CA GLY A 142 9.75 -8.88 5.02
C GLY A 142 9.53 -7.77 6.05
N ALA A 143 10.37 -6.73 5.98
CA ALA A 143 10.32 -5.53 6.83
C ALA A 143 9.68 -4.35 6.08
N GLY A 144 8.56 -4.60 5.37
CA GLY A 144 7.73 -3.57 4.74
C GLY A 144 6.79 -2.87 5.73
N LEU A 145 6.02 -1.88 5.26
CA LEU A 145 5.11 -1.08 6.10
C LEU A 145 4.17 -1.96 6.94
N ILE A 146 3.47 -2.92 6.30
CA ILE A 146 2.51 -3.80 6.97
C ILE A 146 3.24 -4.73 7.96
N GLY A 147 4.39 -5.30 7.56
CA GLY A 147 5.16 -6.18 8.43
C GLY A 147 5.59 -5.50 9.72
N LEU A 148 6.07 -4.25 9.64
CA LEU A 148 6.49 -3.49 10.83
C LEU A 148 5.30 -3.02 11.69
N GLU A 149 4.16 -2.68 11.09
CA GLU A 149 2.94 -2.40 11.86
C GLU A 149 2.47 -3.62 12.65
N ILE A 150 2.54 -4.80 12.03
CA ILE A 150 2.23 -6.07 12.69
C ILE A 150 3.23 -6.35 13.81
N ALA A 151 4.54 -6.16 13.54
CA ALA A 151 5.59 -6.33 14.54
C ALA A 151 5.32 -5.43 15.75
N ALA A 152 5.01 -4.15 15.54
CA ALA A 152 4.69 -3.21 16.61
C ALA A 152 3.44 -3.64 17.40
N ALA A 153 2.35 -4.01 16.71
CA ALA A 153 1.12 -4.43 17.38
C ALA A 153 1.28 -5.72 18.19
N LEU A 154 2.11 -6.66 17.75
CA LEU A 154 2.34 -7.93 18.44
C LEU A 154 3.29 -7.76 19.63
N SER A 155 4.40 -7.01 19.49
CA SER A 155 5.34 -6.78 20.59
C SER A 155 4.72 -6.01 21.74
N ASP A 156 3.84 -5.03 21.48
CA ASP A 156 3.05 -4.35 22.52
C ASP A 156 2.15 -5.33 23.30
N HIS A 157 1.87 -6.50 22.75
CA HIS A 157 1.11 -7.57 23.41
C HIS A 157 1.96 -8.71 23.95
N GLN A 158 3.29 -8.48 24.09
CA GLN A 158 4.26 -9.44 24.63
C GLN A 158 4.36 -10.73 23.79
N ILE A 159 4.09 -10.66 22.51
CA ILE A 159 4.38 -11.74 21.55
C ILE A 159 5.83 -11.56 21.09
N GLU A 160 6.61 -12.62 21.14
CA GLU A 160 7.97 -12.61 20.61
C GLU A 160 7.92 -12.46 19.07
N VAL A 161 8.59 -11.44 18.53
CA VAL A 161 8.58 -11.16 17.10
C VAL A 161 9.98 -11.19 16.54
N THR A 162 10.19 -12.02 15.51
CA THR A 162 11.39 -11.99 14.68
C THR A 162 11.04 -11.49 13.28
N VAL A 163 11.76 -10.47 12.79
CA VAL A 163 11.60 -9.95 11.43
C VAL A 163 12.82 -10.32 10.59
N ILE A 164 12.61 -11.07 9.52
CA ILE A 164 13.64 -11.47 8.55
C ILE A 164 13.50 -10.61 7.29
N ASN A 165 14.59 -10.00 6.83
CA ASN A 165 14.57 -9.13 5.66
C ASN A 165 15.91 -9.18 4.90
N ASP A 166 15.83 -9.13 3.57
CA ASP A 166 17.00 -9.15 2.68
C ASP A 166 17.77 -7.81 2.65
N LEU A 167 17.11 -6.70 2.97
CA LEU A 167 17.77 -5.40 3.12
C LEU A 167 18.37 -5.26 4.53
N GLU A 168 19.49 -4.55 4.62
CA GLU A 168 20.18 -4.24 5.88
C GLU A 168 19.39 -3.31 6.82
N LEU A 169 18.43 -2.57 6.27
CA LEU A 169 17.54 -1.67 7.02
C LEU A 169 16.09 -1.87 6.58
N PRO A 170 15.14 -1.86 7.55
CA PRO A 170 13.72 -1.91 7.23
C PRO A 170 13.29 -0.65 6.49
N LEU A 171 12.40 -0.78 5.51
CA LEU A 171 11.83 0.36 4.77
C LEU A 171 12.84 1.29 4.06
N ARG A 172 14.14 0.95 3.98
CA ARG A 172 15.19 1.84 3.45
C ARG A 172 14.81 2.49 2.11
N ASN A 173 14.22 1.71 1.21
CA ASN A 173 13.85 2.18 -0.13
C ASN A 173 12.58 3.07 -0.14
N ILE A 174 11.90 3.19 1.00
CA ILE A 174 10.61 3.88 1.14
C ILE A 174 10.76 5.17 1.95
N VAL A 175 11.53 5.13 3.05
CA VAL A 175 11.70 6.27 3.97
C VAL A 175 13.13 6.83 3.99
N GLY A 176 14.06 6.22 3.27
CA GLY A 176 15.47 6.59 3.27
C GLY A 176 16.24 6.07 4.49
N THR A 177 17.58 6.03 4.36
CA THR A 177 18.48 5.47 5.39
C THR A 177 18.30 6.12 6.76
N PRO A 178 18.26 7.46 6.91
CA PRO A 178 18.18 8.08 8.25
C PRO A 178 16.93 7.66 9.04
N ILE A 179 15.78 7.65 8.39
CA ILE A 179 14.51 7.28 9.05
C ILE A 179 14.40 5.76 9.19
N ALA A 180 14.96 4.98 8.28
CA ALA A 180 15.02 3.53 8.39
C ALA A 180 15.82 3.08 9.64
N GLU A 181 16.91 3.79 9.98
CA GLU A 181 17.67 3.57 11.21
C GLU A 181 16.84 3.89 12.46
N VAL A 182 16.15 5.03 12.48
CA VAL A 182 15.25 5.39 13.58
C VAL A 182 14.16 4.33 13.78
N ILE A 183 13.54 3.85 12.70
CA ILE A 183 12.51 2.81 12.76
C ILE A 183 13.08 1.49 13.25
N ARG A 184 14.26 1.07 12.78
CA ARG A 184 14.93 -0.14 13.26
C ARG A 184 15.18 -0.07 14.76
N ASP A 185 15.72 1.04 15.25
CA ASP A 185 16.08 1.20 16.65
C ASP A 185 14.83 1.30 17.53
N LEU A 186 13.79 2.00 17.08
CA LEU A 186 12.48 2.02 17.73
C LEU A 186 11.90 0.59 17.92
N HIS A 187 12.00 -0.27 16.94
CA HIS A 187 11.54 -1.66 17.07
C HIS A 187 12.42 -2.50 18.00
N ARG A 188 13.74 -2.28 17.99
CA ARG A 188 14.66 -2.94 18.92
C ARG A 188 14.41 -2.56 20.36
N ASP A 189 14.09 -1.31 20.62
CA ASP A 189 13.72 -0.81 21.94
C ASP A 189 12.42 -1.44 22.48
N HIS A 190 11.64 -2.07 21.59
CA HIS A 190 10.42 -2.82 21.92
C HIS A 190 10.60 -4.34 21.72
N ASP A 191 11.81 -4.84 21.89
CA ASP A 191 12.17 -6.27 21.89
C ASP A 191 11.87 -7.01 20.58
N VAL A 192 11.79 -6.32 19.43
CA VAL A 192 11.69 -6.98 18.12
C VAL A 192 13.05 -7.48 17.67
N ASN A 193 13.16 -8.78 17.41
CA ASN A 193 14.35 -9.41 16.88
C ASN A 193 14.47 -9.21 15.38
N PHE A 194 15.58 -8.63 14.89
CA PHE A 194 15.84 -8.46 13.47
C PHE A 194 16.91 -9.41 12.94
N ARG A 195 16.63 -10.02 11.81
CA ARG A 195 17.56 -10.70 10.91
C ARG A 195 17.60 -9.95 9.59
N LEU A 196 18.43 -8.91 9.52
CA LEU A 196 18.54 -8.01 8.36
C LEU A 196 19.73 -8.40 7.47
N GLY A 197 19.65 -8.06 6.18
CA GLY A 197 20.67 -8.39 5.18
C GLY A 197 20.70 -9.89 4.81
N VAL A 198 19.67 -10.65 5.16
CA VAL A 198 19.59 -12.09 4.89
C VAL A 198 18.31 -12.42 4.13
N ALA A 199 18.45 -13.12 3.01
CA ALA A 199 17.33 -13.57 2.20
C ALA A 199 16.85 -14.96 2.65
N VAL A 200 15.55 -15.20 2.55
CA VAL A 200 14.98 -16.53 2.72
C VAL A 200 15.26 -17.36 1.47
N GLN A 201 15.93 -18.50 1.62
CA GLN A 201 16.24 -19.45 0.55
C GLN A 201 15.20 -20.56 0.44
N GLY A 202 14.55 -20.91 1.54
CA GLY A 202 13.51 -21.93 1.58
C GLY A 202 12.90 -22.07 2.96
N VAL A 203 11.73 -22.66 3.01
CA VAL A 203 11.01 -22.98 4.25
C VAL A 203 10.60 -24.46 4.21
N ARG A 204 10.81 -25.15 5.32
CA ARG A 204 10.42 -26.55 5.52
C ARG A 204 9.55 -26.68 6.76
N GLY A 205 8.75 -27.75 6.80
CA GLY A 205 7.84 -28.03 7.91
C GLY A 205 6.46 -27.41 7.72
N GLY A 206 5.72 -27.27 8.80
CA GLY A 206 4.35 -26.78 8.82
C GLY A 206 4.03 -26.05 10.13
N ARG A 207 2.76 -25.62 10.29
CA ARG A 207 2.30 -24.90 11.49
C ARG A 207 2.70 -25.59 12.77
N GLY A 208 3.35 -24.85 13.66
CA GLY A 208 3.91 -25.33 14.92
C GLY A 208 5.41 -25.65 14.85
N SER A 209 6.00 -25.85 13.66
CA SER A 209 7.43 -26.20 13.53
C SER A 209 7.96 -25.94 12.12
N TYR A 210 8.23 -24.67 11.80
CA TYR A 210 8.93 -24.30 10.57
C TYR A 210 10.43 -24.19 10.77
N ALA A 211 11.19 -24.47 9.72
CA ALA A 211 12.62 -24.22 9.60
C ALA A 211 12.88 -23.36 8.35
N VAL A 212 13.28 -22.12 8.58
CA VAL A 212 13.58 -21.13 7.54
C VAL A 212 15.07 -21.15 7.24
N GLN A 213 15.46 -21.52 6.02
CA GLN A 213 16.84 -21.46 5.54
C GLN A 213 17.18 -20.05 5.06
N LEU A 214 18.27 -19.49 5.56
CA LEU A 214 18.71 -18.13 5.27
C LEU A 214 19.99 -18.15 4.40
N SER A 215 20.20 -17.04 3.66
CA SER A 215 21.33 -16.86 2.74
C SER A 215 22.71 -16.84 3.41
N ASP A 216 22.76 -16.58 4.72
CA ASP A 216 23.99 -16.66 5.54
C ASP A 216 24.34 -18.08 5.98
N GLY A 217 23.59 -19.09 5.51
CA GLY A 217 23.76 -20.50 5.85
C GLY A 217 23.12 -20.91 7.18
N THR A 218 22.52 -20.00 7.92
CA THR A 218 21.83 -20.30 9.18
C THR A 218 20.40 -20.79 8.94
N THR A 219 19.84 -21.46 9.96
CA THR A 219 18.43 -21.89 9.97
C THR A 219 17.72 -21.26 11.15
N HIS A 220 16.64 -20.51 10.89
CA HIS A 220 15.75 -19.97 11.91
C HIS A 220 14.57 -20.92 12.11
N ARG A 221 14.27 -21.27 13.37
CA ARG A 221 13.13 -22.13 13.73
C ARG A 221 12.05 -21.30 14.38
N THR A 222 10.79 -21.55 14.00
CA THR A 222 9.65 -20.79 14.48
C THR A 222 8.36 -21.60 14.36
N PRO A 223 7.38 -21.42 15.27
CA PRO A 223 6.10 -22.10 15.17
C PRO A 223 5.16 -21.49 14.12
N PHE A 224 5.34 -20.22 13.76
CA PHE A 224 4.46 -19.52 12.80
C PHE A 224 5.19 -18.48 11.98
N ILE A 225 4.86 -18.44 10.69
CA ILE A 225 5.41 -17.48 9.73
C ILE A 225 4.26 -16.67 9.13
N LEU A 226 4.43 -15.35 9.03
CA LEU A 226 3.61 -14.47 8.24
C LEU A 226 4.46 -13.79 7.16
N VAL A 227 3.99 -13.79 5.91
CA VAL A 227 4.74 -13.24 4.78
C VAL A 227 4.31 -11.79 4.48
N GLY A 228 5.27 -10.88 4.37
CA GLY A 228 5.08 -9.47 4.06
C GLY A 228 6.06 -8.95 3.00
N MET A 229 6.24 -9.70 1.89
CA MET A 229 7.26 -9.44 0.84
C MET A 229 6.72 -8.64 -0.36
N GLY A 230 5.79 -7.71 -0.13
CA GLY A 230 5.16 -6.92 -1.18
C GLY A 230 3.96 -7.62 -1.82
N VAL A 231 3.50 -7.09 -2.94
CA VAL A 231 2.22 -7.47 -3.56
C VAL A 231 2.35 -7.75 -5.05
N ILE A 232 1.32 -8.39 -5.60
CA ILE A 232 1.13 -8.66 -7.03
C ILE A 232 -0.18 -8.00 -7.45
N ALA A 233 -0.21 -7.32 -8.59
CA ALA A 233 -1.43 -6.76 -9.14
C ALA A 233 -2.43 -7.88 -9.48
N ASN A 234 -3.73 -7.64 -9.26
CA ASN A 234 -4.78 -8.57 -9.64
C ASN A 234 -5.24 -8.25 -11.07
N ASP A 235 -4.41 -8.57 -12.05
CA ASP A 235 -4.61 -8.29 -13.47
C ASP A 235 -4.68 -9.54 -14.36
N GLU A 236 -4.49 -10.75 -13.82
CA GLU A 236 -4.45 -12.01 -14.59
C GLU A 236 -5.77 -12.30 -15.31
N TRP A 237 -6.90 -11.94 -14.73
CA TRP A 237 -8.22 -12.12 -15.34
C TRP A 237 -8.43 -11.30 -16.61
N LEU A 238 -7.53 -10.33 -16.86
CA LEU A 238 -7.50 -9.49 -18.06
C LEU A 238 -6.61 -10.05 -19.17
N LEU A 239 -5.89 -11.14 -18.93
CA LEU A 239 -5.06 -11.77 -19.95
C LEU A 239 -5.90 -12.19 -21.17
N GLY A 240 -5.44 -11.84 -22.36
CA GLY A 240 -6.15 -12.11 -23.61
C GLY A 240 -7.24 -11.10 -23.97
N SER A 241 -7.54 -10.09 -23.15
CA SER A 241 -8.51 -9.03 -23.46
C SER A 241 -8.01 -7.96 -24.44
N GLY A 242 -6.71 -7.94 -24.74
CA GLY A 242 -6.06 -6.89 -25.54
C GLY A 242 -5.67 -5.65 -24.76
N LEU A 243 -5.83 -5.66 -23.42
CA LEU A 243 -5.32 -4.60 -22.55
C LEU A 243 -3.79 -4.69 -22.41
N ASP A 244 -3.13 -3.53 -22.35
CA ASP A 244 -1.71 -3.44 -22.05
C ASP A 244 -1.51 -3.68 -20.55
N LEU A 245 -0.85 -4.79 -20.22
CA LEU A 245 -0.56 -5.21 -18.85
C LEU A 245 0.97 -5.22 -18.63
N ASP A 246 1.42 -4.54 -17.58
CA ASP A 246 2.81 -4.56 -17.12
C ASP A 246 2.83 -4.52 -15.59
N SER A 247 2.65 -5.70 -14.96
CA SER A 247 2.45 -5.79 -13.50
C SER A 247 1.34 -4.84 -13.02
N GLY A 248 0.20 -4.87 -13.69
CA GLY A 248 -0.95 -3.99 -13.54
C GLY A 248 -1.43 -3.46 -14.89
N VAL A 249 -2.58 -2.83 -14.91
CA VAL A 249 -3.17 -2.23 -16.11
C VAL A 249 -2.46 -0.92 -16.43
N VAL A 250 -1.83 -0.83 -17.62
CA VAL A 250 -1.17 0.39 -18.07
C VAL A 250 -2.23 1.44 -18.43
N VAL A 251 -2.12 2.62 -17.82
CA VAL A 251 -3.04 3.73 -18.04
C VAL A 251 -2.30 5.04 -18.29
N ASP A 252 -2.96 5.94 -19.03
CA ASP A 252 -2.50 7.31 -19.23
C ASP A 252 -2.63 8.15 -17.93
N THR A 253 -2.25 9.42 -18.00
CA THR A 253 -2.33 10.35 -16.86
C THR A 253 -3.76 10.58 -16.36
N ALA A 254 -4.78 10.27 -17.16
CA ALA A 254 -6.19 10.43 -16.81
C ALA A 254 -6.81 9.13 -16.23
N GLY A 255 -6.08 8.03 -16.25
CA GLY A 255 -6.53 6.71 -15.83
C GLY A 255 -7.15 5.85 -16.92
N ARG A 256 -7.00 6.23 -18.22
CA ARG A 256 -7.51 5.45 -19.38
C ARG A 256 -6.54 4.35 -19.76
N ALA A 257 -7.07 3.17 -20.01
CA ALA A 257 -6.32 2.08 -20.66
C ALA A 257 -6.28 2.27 -22.20
N ASN A 258 -5.54 1.40 -22.89
CA ASN A 258 -5.40 1.41 -24.34
C ASN A 258 -6.69 1.06 -25.10
N LEU A 259 -7.71 0.50 -24.45
CA LEU A 259 -8.97 0.11 -25.08
C LEU A 259 -10.11 1.08 -24.72
N PRO A 260 -10.98 1.45 -25.69
CA PRO A 260 -12.07 2.39 -25.48
C PRO A 260 -13.06 1.94 -24.41
N GLY A 261 -13.39 2.84 -23.49
CA GLY A 261 -14.34 2.57 -22.40
C GLY A 261 -13.72 1.82 -21.22
N VAL A 262 -12.42 1.50 -21.27
CA VAL A 262 -11.72 0.82 -20.18
C VAL A 262 -10.80 1.79 -19.43
N TRP A 263 -10.91 1.77 -18.12
CA TRP A 263 -10.15 2.61 -17.18
C TRP A 263 -9.59 1.74 -16.05
N ALA A 264 -8.52 2.20 -15.40
CA ALA A 264 -8.07 1.54 -14.18
C ALA A 264 -7.64 2.55 -13.11
N THR A 265 -7.74 2.12 -11.84
CA THR A 265 -7.44 2.97 -10.69
C THR A 265 -6.98 2.17 -9.47
N GLY A 266 -6.34 2.84 -8.52
CA GLY A 266 -5.78 2.23 -7.31
C GLY A 266 -4.57 1.34 -7.60
N ASP A 267 -4.34 0.33 -6.74
CA ASP A 267 -3.11 -0.46 -6.74
C ASP A 267 -2.90 -1.30 -8.01
N VAL A 268 -3.95 -1.58 -8.78
CA VAL A 268 -3.84 -2.32 -10.05
C VAL A 268 -3.41 -1.42 -11.21
N ALA A 269 -3.59 -0.10 -11.09
CA ALA A 269 -3.26 0.83 -12.17
C ALA A 269 -1.76 1.15 -12.21
N ARG A 270 -1.15 0.95 -13.39
CA ARG A 270 0.20 1.40 -13.70
C ARG A 270 0.12 2.72 -14.44
N LEU A 271 0.18 3.80 -13.68
CA LEU A 271 -0.11 5.16 -14.12
C LEU A 271 1.12 5.86 -14.70
N ALA A 272 0.98 6.49 -15.86
CA ALA A 272 1.94 7.47 -16.39
C ALA A 272 1.79 8.78 -15.58
N HIS A 273 2.50 8.87 -14.45
CA HIS A 273 2.39 10.02 -13.53
C HIS A 273 3.21 11.21 -14.05
N PRO A 274 2.67 12.45 -14.09
CA PRO A 274 3.35 13.61 -14.72
C PRO A 274 4.69 14.00 -14.05
N HIS A 275 4.88 13.69 -12.77
CA HIS A 275 6.07 14.08 -11.99
C HIS A 275 6.90 12.89 -11.49
N LEU A 276 6.61 11.68 -11.95
CA LEU A 276 7.39 10.49 -11.63
C LEU A 276 7.96 9.87 -12.91
N PRO A 277 9.18 9.31 -12.87
CA PRO A 277 9.78 8.70 -14.04
C PRO A 277 9.05 7.41 -14.43
N GLY A 278 8.66 7.32 -15.70
CA GLY A 278 7.98 6.16 -16.25
C GLY A 278 6.56 5.95 -15.74
N ALA A 279 5.97 4.80 -16.06
CA ALA A 279 4.70 4.41 -15.50
C ALA A 279 4.92 3.71 -14.15
N VAL A 280 4.17 4.11 -13.12
CA VAL A 280 4.34 3.63 -11.73
C VAL A 280 3.03 3.06 -11.18
N ARG A 281 3.14 2.06 -10.32
CA ARG A 281 2.05 1.68 -9.41
C ARG A 281 2.27 2.35 -8.05
N VAL A 282 1.19 2.85 -7.47
CA VAL A 282 1.17 3.46 -6.14
C VAL A 282 0.20 2.65 -5.29
N GLU A 283 0.74 1.82 -4.42
CA GLU A 283 0.02 0.83 -3.61
C GLU A 283 -0.34 1.43 -2.23
N HIS A 284 -0.94 2.63 -2.24
CA HIS A 284 -1.25 3.38 -1.05
C HIS A 284 -2.76 3.64 -0.93
N TRP A 285 -3.29 3.50 0.29
CA TRP A 285 -4.71 3.66 0.59
C TRP A 285 -5.28 5.02 0.17
N THR A 286 -4.58 6.10 0.48
CA THR A 286 -5.02 7.46 0.09
C THR A 286 -4.98 7.64 -1.41
N HIS A 287 -3.94 7.13 -2.08
CA HIS A 287 -3.87 7.15 -3.54
C HIS A 287 -5.05 6.39 -4.16
N ALA A 288 -5.40 5.22 -3.65
CA ALA A 288 -6.54 4.44 -4.13
C ALA A 288 -7.85 5.26 -4.05
N ILE A 289 -8.06 6.03 -2.98
CA ILE A 289 -9.21 6.90 -2.80
C ILE A 289 -9.17 8.09 -3.76
N GLU A 290 -8.06 8.85 -3.78
CA GLU A 290 -7.93 10.08 -4.56
C GLU A 290 -7.95 9.78 -6.07
N HIS A 291 -7.18 8.78 -6.52
CA HIS A 291 -7.13 8.34 -7.92
C HIS A 291 -8.47 7.72 -8.35
N GLY A 292 -9.11 6.92 -7.49
CA GLY A 292 -10.44 6.36 -7.75
C GLY A 292 -11.47 7.45 -8.04
N ARG A 293 -11.59 8.42 -7.15
CA ARG A 293 -12.50 9.56 -7.32
C ARG A 293 -12.20 10.35 -8.60
N HIS A 294 -10.91 10.61 -8.87
CA HIS A 294 -10.46 11.32 -10.06
C HIS A 294 -10.87 10.61 -11.36
N VAL A 295 -10.60 9.30 -11.46
CA VAL A 295 -11.00 8.47 -12.61
C VAL A 295 -12.53 8.48 -12.78
N GLY A 296 -13.29 8.35 -11.68
CA GLY A 296 -14.75 8.43 -11.72
C GLY A 296 -15.27 9.75 -12.29
N LEU A 297 -14.68 10.88 -11.90
CA LEU A 297 -14.99 12.20 -12.45
C LEU A 297 -14.67 12.30 -13.95
N ASN A 298 -13.51 11.78 -14.37
CA ASN A 298 -13.12 11.76 -15.78
C ASN A 298 -14.09 10.93 -16.63
N VAL A 299 -14.49 9.74 -16.15
CA VAL A 299 -15.45 8.89 -16.84
C VAL A 299 -16.82 9.57 -16.96
N ALA A 300 -17.33 10.15 -15.88
CA ALA A 300 -18.64 10.82 -15.88
C ALA A 300 -18.72 12.02 -16.83
N GLY A 301 -17.66 12.83 -16.84
CA GLY A 301 -17.58 14.05 -17.65
C GLY A 301 -17.04 13.85 -19.06
N GLY A 302 -16.61 12.62 -19.45
CA GLY A 302 -15.88 12.39 -20.70
C GLY A 302 -14.56 13.18 -20.74
N LEU A 303 -13.94 13.43 -19.57
CA LEU A 303 -12.76 14.25 -19.41
C LEU A 303 -11.47 13.44 -19.58
N SER A 304 -10.36 14.16 -19.74
CA SER A 304 -9.00 13.63 -19.78
C SER A 304 -8.08 14.41 -18.85
N THR A 305 -8.61 14.84 -17.70
CA THR A 305 -7.84 15.61 -16.73
C THR A 305 -6.74 14.75 -16.15
N PRO A 306 -5.45 15.17 -16.21
CA PRO A 306 -4.35 14.41 -15.61
C PRO A 306 -4.47 14.32 -14.10
N TYR A 307 -4.13 13.18 -13.54
CA TYR A 307 -3.92 12.99 -12.11
C TYR A 307 -2.47 13.33 -11.75
N SER A 308 -2.27 14.26 -10.83
CA SER A 308 -0.95 14.73 -10.38
C SER A 308 -0.77 14.65 -8.86
N GLY A 309 -1.64 13.92 -8.16
CA GLY A 309 -1.57 13.77 -6.71
C GLY A 309 -0.27 13.09 -6.28
N ALA A 310 0.51 13.73 -5.40
CA ALA A 310 1.75 13.15 -4.90
C ALA A 310 1.48 11.84 -4.16
N PRO A 311 2.21 10.75 -4.45
CA PRO A 311 2.10 9.51 -3.68
C PRO A 311 2.19 9.79 -2.19
N TYR A 312 1.28 9.25 -1.42
CA TYR A 312 1.24 9.47 0.02
C TYR A 312 0.91 8.19 0.77
N PHE A 313 1.69 7.89 1.80
CA PHE A 313 1.35 6.88 2.78
C PHE A 313 1.59 7.39 4.20
N TRP A 314 1.00 6.71 5.14
CA TRP A 314 1.35 6.82 6.54
C TRP A 314 1.52 5.41 7.15
N THR A 315 2.32 5.34 8.20
CA THR A 315 2.40 4.15 9.04
C THR A 315 2.41 4.58 10.50
N GLU A 316 1.88 3.74 11.36
CA GLU A 316 1.80 3.99 12.80
C GLU A 316 2.43 2.82 13.55
N GLN A 317 3.43 3.10 14.35
CA GLN A 317 4.22 2.11 15.09
C GLN A 317 4.54 2.69 16.47
N TYR A 318 4.17 1.99 17.54
CA TYR A 318 4.42 2.41 18.93
C TYR A 318 3.92 3.84 19.23
N GLY A 319 2.74 4.20 18.74
CA GLY A 319 2.17 5.53 18.90
C GLY A 319 2.82 6.63 18.05
N ARG A 320 3.93 6.36 17.36
CA ARG A 320 4.55 7.29 16.42
C ARG A 320 3.92 7.12 15.03
N ARG A 321 3.57 8.24 14.42
CA ARG A 321 3.01 8.25 13.07
C ARG A 321 3.96 8.90 12.08
N PHE A 322 4.41 8.10 11.14
CA PHE A 322 5.25 8.53 10.03
C PHE A 322 4.39 8.83 8.81
N HIS A 323 4.67 9.93 8.14
CA HIS A 323 4.01 10.37 6.91
C HIS A 323 5.05 10.55 5.81
N SER A 324 4.74 10.11 4.60
CA SER A 324 5.60 10.32 3.43
C SER A 324 4.81 10.85 2.26
N TYR A 325 5.31 11.87 1.59
CA TYR A 325 4.85 12.32 0.29
C TYR A 325 5.98 12.19 -0.74
N GLY A 326 5.62 11.84 -1.97
CA GLY A 326 6.55 11.64 -3.06
C GLY A 326 7.13 10.24 -3.12
N ARG A 327 8.25 10.08 -3.82
CA ARG A 327 8.93 8.81 -3.99
C ARG A 327 10.43 9.01 -3.98
N LEU A 328 11.10 8.44 -3.02
CA LEU A 328 12.55 8.45 -2.91
C LEU A 328 13.19 7.76 -4.13
N ARG A 329 14.36 8.25 -4.54
CA ARG A 329 15.18 7.67 -5.60
C ARG A 329 16.54 7.27 -5.06
N PRO A 330 17.16 6.21 -5.60
CA PRO A 330 18.54 5.88 -5.26
C PRO A 330 19.48 7.09 -5.48
N GLY A 331 20.29 7.41 -4.49
CA GLY A 331 21.22 8.53 -4.55
C GLY A 331 20.67 9.89 -4.14
N ASP A 332 19.43 9.96 -3.63
CA ASP A 332 18.90 11.19 -3.03
C ASP A 332 19.77 11.67 -1.87
N ASP A 333 19.99 12.98 -1.82
CA ASP A 333 20.47 13.67 -0.63
C ASP A 333 19.33 13.76 0.40
N ALA A 334 19.69 13.76 1.68
CA ALA A 334 18.75 13.90 2.77
C ALA A 334 19.06 15.15 3.60
N VAL A 335 18.03 15.93 3.95
CA VAL A 335 18.16 17.14 4.77
C VAL A 335 17.11 17.09 5.86
N VAL A 336 17.53 17.22 7.14
CA VAL A 336 16.60 17.44 8.24
C VAL A 336 16.13 18.90 8.16
N ALA A 337 14.86 19.08 7.83
CA ALA A 337 14.26 20.39 7.60
C ALA A 337 13.54 20.94 8.84
N GLU A 338 13.17 20.08 9.77
CA GLU A 338 12.58 20.45 11.08
C GLU A 338 12.97 19.41 12.13
N GLY A 339 13.25 19.85 13.36
CA GLY A 339 13.55 19.01 14.50
C GLY A 339 14.85 18.23 14.37
N ALA A 340 14.97 17.14 15.14
CA ALA A 340 16.11 16.23 15.10
C ALA A 340 15.66 14.75 15.11
N LEU A 341 16.47 13.85 14.53
CA LEU A 341 16.10 12.43 14.36
C LEU A 341 15.98 11.65 15.68
N ASP A 342 16.61 12.13 16.74
CA ASP A 342 16.55 11.62 18.10
C ASP A 342 15.38 12.19 18.93
N GLU A 343 14.57 13.08 18.31
CA GLU A 343 13.36 13.64 18.89
C GLU A 343 12.10 12.93 18.39
N ASP A 344 10.94 13.26 18.96
CA ASP A 344 9.64 12.73 18.54
C ASP A 344 9.07 13.43 17.30
N GLN A 345 9.61 14.61 16.97
CA GLN A 345 9.13 15.42 15.85
C GLN A 345 10.28 15.83 14.96
N TYR A 346 10.22 15.40 13.73
CA TYR A 346 11.18 15.77 12.68
C TYR A 346 10.59 15.63 11.29
N LEU A 347 11.24 16.31 10.34
CA LEU A 347 10.91 16.27 8.92
C LEU A 347 12.19 16.19 8.10
N VAL A 348 12.25 15.22 7.18
CA VAL A 348 13.40 14.99 6.30
C VAL A 348 12.97 15.14 4.85
N LEU A 349 13.70 15.95 4.09
CA LEU A 349 13.55 16.14 2.65
C LEU A 349 14.51 15.23 1.90
N TYR A 350 14.10 14.77 0.73
CA TYR A 350 14.90 13.94 -0.17
C TYR A 350 14.87 14.52 -1.59
N GLY A 351 16.04 14.62 -2.22
CA GLY A 351 16.14 15.11 -3.58
C GLY A 351 17.55 15.02 -4.12
N ALA A 352 17.71 15.09 -5.43
CA ALA A 352 19.00 15.07 -6.12
C ALA A 352 18.92 15.81 -7.46
N GLY A 353 20.05 16.31 -7.97
CA GLY A 353 20.13 16.90 -9.31
C GLY A 353 19.25 18.14 -9.53
N GLY A 354 18.88 18.84 -8.45
CA GLY A 354 17.98 19.99 -8.51
C GLY A 354 16.48 19.62 -8.44
N GLU A 355 16.13 18.33 -8.37
CA GLU A 355 14.74 17.85 -8.24
C GLU A 355 14.41 17.49 -6.79
N PHE A 356 13.20 17.86 -6.36
CA PHE A 356 12.62 17.47 -5.07
C PHE A 356 11.78 16.21 -5.24
N HIS A 357 12.12 15.12 -4.54
CA HIS A 357 11.55 13.81 -4.77
C HIS A 357 10.59 13.35 -3.69
N ALA A 358 10.91 13.60 -2.43
CA ALA A 358 10.09 13.14 -1.32
C ALA A 358 10.31 13.94 -0.03
N VAL A 359 9.34 13.84 0.86
CA VAL A 359 9.43 14.30 2.24
C VAL A 359 8.88 13.23 3.17
N VAL A 360 9.60 12.93 4.25
CA VAL A 360 9.17 12.01 5.30
C VAL A 360 9.16 12.75 6.64
N SER A 361 8.12 12.58 7.43
CA SER A 361 7.93 13.27 8.69
C SER A 361 7.42 12.34 9.79
N CYS A 362 7.89 12.54 11.00
CA CYS A 362 7.28 12.09 12.23
C CYS A 362 6.80 13.33 12.99
N GLY A 363 5.51 13.40 13.38
CA GLY A 363 4.95 14.48 14.19
C GLY A 363 4.72 15.84 13.51
N CYS A 364 5.48 16.24 12.48
CA CYS A 364 5.41 17.55 11.81
C CYS A 364 4.35 17.64 10.69
N VAL A 365 3.10 17.26 10.96
CA VAL A 365 2.05 17.14 9.93
C VAL A 365 1.68 18.47 9.26
N LYS A 366 1.78 19.60 9.99
CA LYS A 366 1.37 20.93 9.49
C LYS A 366 2.27 21.37 8.34
N SER A 367 3.57 21.16 8.45
CA SER A 367 4.57 21.55 7.47
C SER A 367 4.48 20.76 6.17
N LEU A 368 4.01 19.52 6.22
CA LEU A 368 3.85 18.64 5.05
C LEU A 368 2.99 19.25 3.93
N ARG A 369 2.03 20.11 4.25
CA ARG A 369 1.14 20.72 3.25
C ARG A 369 1.90 21.54 2.20
N GLY A 370 2.94 22.25 2.60
CA GLY A 370 3.79 23.04 1.67
C GLY A 370 4.54 22.13 0.71
N TYR A 371 5.18 21.11 1.24
CA TYR A 371 5.95 20.14 0.46
C TYR A 371 5.08 19.28 -0.46
N ARG A 372 3.88 18.87 -0.01
CA ARG A 372 2.90 18.20 -0.88
C ARG A 372 2.61 19.03 -2.13
N LYS A 373 2.31 20.34 -1.97
CA LYS A 373 2.05 21.25 -3.10
C LYS A 373 3.24 21.40 -4.04
N LEU A 374 4.48 21.40 -3.50
CA LEU A 374 5.69 21.41 -4.31
C LEU A 374 5.80 20.16 -5.17
N LEU A 375 5.59 18.97 -4.59
CA LEU A 375 5.61 17.70 -5.30
C LEU A 375 4.53 17.61 -6.39
N GLU A 376 3.32 18.05 -6.10
CA GLU A 376 2.16 18.02 -7.03
C GLU A 376 2.35 18.94 -8.26
N ARG A 377 3.24 19.93 -8.18
CA ARG A 377 3.57 20.83 -9.31
C ARG A 377 4.96 20.62 -9.89
N GLY A 378 5.71 19.62 -9.44
CA GLY A 378 7.09 19.38 -9.89
C GLY A 378 8.06 20.45 -9.41
N GLY A 379 7.93 20.90 -8.15
CA GLY A 379 8.81 21.90 -7.55
C GLY A 379 10.26 21.43 -7.41
N SER A 380 11.20 22.39 -7.44
CA SER A 380 12.62 22.11 -7.39
C SER A 380 13.15 21.80 -5.98
N TRP A 381 14.35 21.21 -5.91
CA TRP A 381 15.07 21.00 -4.66
C TRP A 381 15.35 22.31 -3.91
N ASN A 382 15.71 23.38 -4.64
CA ASN A 382 15.96 24.68 -4.02
C ASN A 382 14.68 25.26 -3.40
N GLU A 383 13.54 25.18 -4.07
CA GLU A 383 12.26 25.63 -3.49
C GLU A 383 11.90 24.88 -2.21
N ALA A 384 12.23 23.56 -2.14
CA ALA A 384 12.01 22.77 -0.94
C ALA A 384 12.95 23.19 0.20
N LEU A 385 14.21 23.50 -0.09
CA LEU A 385 15.18 24.03 0.90
C LEU A 385 14.82 25.44 1.37
N ASP A 386 14.37 26.31 0.48
CA ASP A 386 13.90 27.67 0.83
C ASP A 386 12.69 27.61 1.76
N LEU A 387 11.76 26.69 1.48
CA LEU A 387 10.61 26.45 2.36
C LEU A 387 11.06 25.91 3.74
N ALA A 388 12.04 25.03 3.78
CA ALA A 388 12.59 24.51 5.03
C ALA A 388 13.23 25.65 5.86
N ALA A 389 14.10 26.45 5.24
CA ALA A 389 14.76 27.59 5.91
C ALA A 389 13.77 28.65 6.43
N ALA A 390 12.63 28.82 5.75
CA ALA A 390 11.57 29.73 6.20
C ALA A 390 10.80 29.17 7.41
N ASN A 391 10.69 27.85 7.54
CA ASN A 391 9.99 27.18 8.65
C ASN A 391 10.92 26.96 9.87
N ASP A 392 12.17 26.60 9.63
CA ASP A 392 13.16 26.33 10.69
C ASP A 392 14.56 26.81 10.22
N PRO A 393 15.17 27.81 10.88
CA PRO A 393 16.51 28.27 10.53
C PRO A 393 17.64 27.29 10.90
N THR A 394 17.35 26.19 11.61
CA THR A 394 18.33 25.18 12.06
C THR A 394 18.53 24.04 11.07
N VAL A 395 18.00 24.16 9.86
CA VAL A 395 18.09 23.15 8.76
C VAL A 395 19.50 22.60 8.62
N SER A 396 19.64 21.26 8.70
CA SER A 396 20.93 20.57 8.64
C SER A 396 20.94 19.47 7.57
N ARG A 397 22.06 19.39 6.82
CA ARG A 397 22.27 18.30 5.86
C ARG A 397 22.75 17.04 6.56
N ILE A 398 22.15 15.91 6.25
CA ILE A 398 22.63 14.60 6.68
C ILE A 398 23.74 14.17 5.72
N PRO A 399 24.96 13.88 6.21
CA PRO A 399 26.03 13.36 5.37
C PRO A 399 25.59 12.08 4.65
N ARG A 400 25.95 11.93 3.36
CA ARG A 400 25.76 10.65 2.68
C ARG A 400 26.56 9.57 3.42
N PRO A 401 25.98 8.38 3.69
CA PRO A 401 26.78 7.27 4.16
C PRO A 401 27.87 6.98 3.12
N ILE A 402 29.09 6.85 3.55
CA ILE A 402 30.23 6.40 2.71
C ILE A 402 29.85 4.98 2.27
N MET A 403 29.68 4.79 0.94
CA MET A 403 29.40 3.49 0.35
C MET A 403 30.63 2.56 0.49
#